data_c7c89f277645ed5052858afbafd9524d
#
_entry.id   c7c89f277645ed5052858afbafd9524d
#
_cell.length_a   1.000
_cell.length_b   1.000
_cell.length_c   1.000
_cell.angle_alpha   90.00
_cell.angle_beta   90.00
_cell.angle_gamma   90.00
#
_symmetry.space_group_name_H-M   'P 1'
#
loop_
_entity.id
_entity.type
_entity.pdbx_description
1 polymer ?
#
loop_
_entity_poly.entity_id
_entity_poly.type
_entity_poly.pdbx_seq_one_letter_code
_entity_poly.pdbx_strand_id
1 'polypeptide(L)'
;MTHYSRTKLYGLLCTCLCFCLLPVRAQDIASNSNSLIVDARTEVICKSMTQSVERETRTVTILNKKGLDAAHFFCSCDMFRSLQKFSGELINASGESVRKIKKSELVKSEYSSSLTTDDYLYYYECNYPSFPFTVKYVWEVKCNNGLIGYSTFMPQMDFSQGVEKASYRIELPAGQQCRYRTLNTDGKNIQVKESTGPEGQQILEVSAAQLPPIVSEPFGPSFAELFPRVYFAPSAFSFDKKQGDMSTWQKYGEWQYSLLKGRDLLTEPFKSKLHELTANCTTDREKVKAVYDYLAKTTRYVSIQLGIGGLQPITATDVCRTGFGDCKGLSNYWKI
;
A
#
# COMPACT_ATOMS: atom_id res chain seq x y z
N MET A 1 92.61 32.85 12.75
CA MET A 1 91.49 33.69 12.27
C MET A 1 90.28 32.78 12.09
N THR A 2 89.35 32.84 13.00
CA THR A 2 88.28 31.89 13.24
C THR A 2 87.01 32.39 12.54
N HIS A 3 86.47 31.60 11.64
CA HIS A 3 85.17 31.81 11.09
C HIS A 3 84.11 30.95 11.81
N TYR A 4 83.19 31.59 12.50
CA TYR A 4 82.01 30.99 13.14
C TYR A 4 80.89 30.91 12.12
N SER A 5 80.47 29.70 11.77
CA SER A 5 79.29 29.41 10.97
C SER A 5 78.07 29.22 11.89
N ARG A 6 77.04 30.09 11.73
CA ARG A 6 75.79 30.00 12.42
C ARG A 6 74.80 29.11 11.62
N THR A 7 74.54 27.92 12.09
CA THR A 7 73.48 27.07 11.57
C THR A 7 72.14 27.48 12.21
N LYS A 8 71.18 27.91 11.38
CA LYS A 8 69.81 28.20 11.79
C LYS A 8 69.03 26.89 11.85
N LEU A 9 68.57 26.53 13.02
CA LEU A 9 67.63 25.43 13.28
C LEU A 9 66.22 25.89 12.97
N TYR A 10 65.62 25.41 11.88
CA TYR A 10 64.18 25.58 11.62
C TYR A 10 63.44 24.47 12.32
N GLY A 11 62.75 24.82 13.42
CA GLY A 11 61.82 23.97 14.08
C GLY A 11 60.53 23.83 13.26
N LEU A 12 60.28 22.63 12.73
CA LEU A 12 59.07 22.27 12.03
C LEU A 12 58.01 22.00 13.10
N LEU A 13 57.11 22.97 13.31
CA LEU A 13 55.91 22.82 14.18
C LEU A 13 54.86 21.98 13.44
N CYS A 14 54.87 20.67 13.68
CA CYS A 14 53.86 19.75 13.14
C CYS A 14 52.60 19.87 14.01
N THR A 15 51.67 20.75 13.61
CA THR A 15 50.34 20.83 14.23
C THR A 15 49.54 19.60 13.82
N CYS A 16 49.53 18.55 14.65
CA CYS A 16 48.58 17.46 14.56
C CYS A 16 47.16 18.01 14.81
N LEU A 17 46.42 18.26 13.73
CA LEU A 17 44.96 18.46 13.77
C LEU A 17 44.34 17.10 14.10
N CYS A 18 44.21 16.77 15.41
CA CYS A 18 43.29 15.71 15.83
C CYS A 18 41.88 16.10 15.44
N PHE A 19 41.43 15.63 14.26
CA PHE A 19 40.01 15.53 13.99
C PHE A 19 39.40 14.56 15.02
N CYS A 20 38.88 15.11 16.10
CA CYS A 20 37.95 14.40 16.94
C CYS A 20 36.73 14.08 16.08
N LEU A 21 36.73 12.92 15.44
CA LEU A 21 35.53 12.28 14.97
C LEU A 21 34.67 12.03 16.21
N LEU A 22 33.86 13.02 16.60
CA LEU A 22 32.77 12.78 17.54
C LEU A 22 31.95 11.64 16.94
N PRO A 23 31.78 10.51 17.64
CA PRO A 23 30.85 9.50 17.18
C PRO A 23 29.53 10.21 17.09
N VAL A 24 28.97 10.32 15.88
CA VAL A 24 27.55 10.65 15.71
C VAL A 24 26.85 9.58 16.54
N ARG A 25 26.37 9.95 17.72
CA ARG A 25 25.55 9.05 18.53
C ARG A 25 24.43 8.61 17.60
N ALA A 26 24.41 7.34 17.27
CA ALA A 26 23.24 6.73 16.66
C ALA A 26 22.08 7.14 17.57
N GLN A 27 21.16 7.94 17.04
CA GLN A 27 20.02 8.40 17.79
C GLN A 27 19.32 7.14 18.27
N ASP A 28 19.18 6.97 19.58
CA ASP A 28 18.53 5.79 20.15
C ASP A 28 17.09 5.78 19.64
N ILE A 29 16.86 4.95 18.60
CA ILE A 29 15.55 4.84 17.91
C ILE A 29 14.47 4.33 18.86
N ALA A 30 14.84 3.70 19.98
CA ALA A 30 13.91 3.26 21.01
C ALA A 30 13.48 4.41 21.94
N SER A 31 14.30 5.44 22.13
CA SER A 31 14.11 6.54 23.12
C SER A 31 12.93 7.34 22.74
N ASN A 32 12.05 7.48 22.26
CA ASN A 32 10.80 8.19 21.95
C ASN A 32 9.81 7.31 21.17
N SER A 33 10.07 5.99 21.17
CA SER A 33 9.21 5.04 20.52
C SER A 33 8.21 4.42 21.49
N ASN A 34 7.01 4.16 21.01
CA ASN A 34 6.01 3.32 21.67
C ASN A 34 6.14 1.87 21.20
N SER A 35 6.59 1.68 19.97
CA SER A 35 6.90 0.38 19.36
C SER A 35 8.13 0.47 18.47
N LEU A 36 8.80 -0.66 18.23
CA LEU A 36 10.00 -0.75 17.44
C LEU A 36 9.87 -1.91 16.42
N ILE A 37 9.94 -1.58 15.14
CA ILE A 37 10.12 -2.59 14.08
C ILE A 37 11.58 -3.07 14.14
N VAL A 38 11.78 -4.27 14.66
CA VAL A 38 13.10 -4.88 14.76
C VAL A 38 13.53 -5.41 13.39
N ASP A 39 12.64 -6.11 12.69
CA ASP A 39 12.88 -6.61 11.35
C ASP A 39 11.53 -6.75 10.62
N ALA A 40 11.40 -6.12 9.47
CA ALA A 40 10.27 -6.28 8.56
C ALA A 40 10.78 -6.64 7.17
N ARG A 41 10.23 -7.69 6.58
CA ARG A 41 10.61 -8.14 5.23
C ARG A 41 9.37 -8.46 4.43
N THR A 42 9.31 -7.91 3.24
CA THR A 42 8.30 -8.26 2.23
C THR A 42 9.03 -8.76 0.99
N GLU A 43 8.65 -9.92 0.51
CA GLU A 43 9.15 -10.52 -0.73
C GLU A 43 7.98 -10.83 -1.65
N VAL A 44 7.93 -10.17 -2.81
CA VAL A 44 6.92 -10.37 -3.85
C VAL A 44 7.56 -11.10 -5.03
N ILE A 45 7.09 -12.31 -5.30
CA ILE A 45 7.55 -13.12 -6.43
C ILE A 45 6.42 -13.17 -7.45
N CYS A 46 6.60 -12.45 -8.56
CA CYS A 46 5.67 -12.48 -9.68
C CYS A 46 5.96 -13.69 -10.57
N LYS A 47 4.98 -14.56 -10.73
CA LYS A 47 5.09 -15.72 -11.61
C LYS A 47 4.65 -15.41 -13.04
N SER A 48 3.74 -14.44 -13.17
CA SER A 48 3.19 -13.96 -14.43
C SER A 48 2.47 -12.63 -14.20
N MET A 49 1.87 -12.03 -15.23
CA MET A 49 0.99 -10.86 -15.10
C MET A 49 -0.28 -11.13 -14.29
N THR A 50 -0.60 -12.39 -14.03
CA THR A 50 -1.83 -12.79 -13.33
C THR A 50 -1.57 -13.40 -11.96
N GLN A 51 -0.32 -13.74 -11.63
CA GLN A 51 -0.01 -14.50 -10.42
C GLN A 51 1.21 -13.96 -9.70
N SER A 52 1.07 -13.74 -8.40
CA SER A 52 2.18 -13.47 -7.50
C SER A 52 2.00 -14.18 -6.15
N VAL A 53 3.12 -14.33 -5.46
CA VAL A 53 3.17 -14.76 -4.06
C VAL A 53 3.90 -13.67 -3.29
N GLU A 54 3.28 -13.19 -2.22
CA GLU A 54 3.85 -12.22 -1.30
C GLU A 54 4.11 -12.90 0.04
N ARG A 55 5.36 -12.88 0.48
CA ARG A 55 5.81 -13.42 1.77
C ARG A 55 6.22 -12.28 2.65
N GLU A 56 5.72 -12.26 3.85
CA GLU A 56 6.03 -11.21 4.81
C GLU A 56 6.47 -11.80 6.13
N THR A 57 7.46 -11.15 6.73
CA THR A 57 7.90 -11.36 8.10
C THR A 57 7.92 -10.02 8.79
N ARG A 58 7.32 -9.93 9.98
CA ARG A 58 7.33 -8.72 10.79
C ARG A 58 7.62 -9.08 12.24
N THR A 59 8.69 -8.50 12.78
CA THR A 59 9.06 -8.59 14.20
C THR A 59 8.97 -7.20 14.79
N VAL A 60 8.11 -7.03 15.77
CA VAL A 60 7.83 -5.74 16.42
C VAL A 60 7.94 -5.90 17.92
N THR A 61 8.73 -5.05 18.56
CA THR A 61 8.79 -4.92 20.02
C THR A 61 7.86 -3.81 20.47
N ILE A 62 6.96 -4.11 21.38
CA ILE A 62 6.03 -3.18 22.00
C ILE A 62 6.64 -2.69 23.30
N LEU A 63 6.99 -1.42 23.33
CA LEU A 63 7.75 -0.82 24.45
C LEU A 63 6.85 -0.38 25.60
N ASN A 64 5.62 -0.01 25.29
CA ASN A 64 4.63 0.44 26.28
C ASN A 64 3.20 0.28 25.74
N LYS A 65 2.22 0.59 26.59
CA LYS A 65 0.79 0.45 26.27
C LYS A 65 0.33 1.25 25.02
N LYS A 66 0.96 2.41 24.74
CA LYS A 66 0.60 3.24 23.57
C LYS A 66 1.01 2.60 22.25
N GLY A 67 1.97 1.67 22.26
CA GLY A 67 2.40 0.93 21.07
C GLY A 67 1.64 -0.38 20.82
N LEU A 68 0.62 -0.72 21.63
CA LEU A 68 -0.05 -2.02 21.58
C LEU A 68 -0.68 -2.34 20.23
N ASP A 69 -1.19 -1.33 19.51
CA ASP A 69 -1.80 -1.51 18.19
C ASP A 69 -0.83 -2.10 17.16
N ALA A 70 0.47 -1.81 17.30
CA ALA A 70 1.50 -2.38 16.44
C ALA A 70 1.69 -3.90 16.65
N ALA A 71 1.18 -4.48 17.74
CA ALA A 71 1.19 -5.91 17.99
C ALA A 71 0.09 -6.68 17.25
N HIS A 72 -0.92 -5.99 16.73
CA HIS A 72 -2.03 -6.63 16.06
C HIS A 72 -1.64 -7.10 14.64
N PHE A 73 -2.23 -8.19 14.22
CA PHE A 73 -2.08 -8.71 12.86
C PHE A 73 -3.33 -8.39 12.04
N PHE A 74 -3.14 -7.92 10.82
CA PHE A 74 -4.19 -7.68 9.84
C PHE A 74 -3.74 -8.14 8.46
N CYS A 75 -4.62 -8.82 7.74
CA CYS A 75 -4.39 -9.22 6.35
C CYS A 75 -5.68 -9.10 5.55
N SER A 76 -5.75 -8.11 4.66
CA SER A 76 -6.88 -7.95 3.75
C SER A 76 -6.80 -8.95 2.60
N CYS A 77 -7.93 -9.56 2.30
CA CYS A 77 -8.12 -10.53 1.24
C CYS A 77 -9.39 -10.20 0.45
N ASP A 78 -9.47 -10.73 -0.77
CA ASP A 78 -10.60 -10.62 -1.67
C ASP A 78 -10.69 -11.89 -2.54
N MET A 79 -11.49 -11.90 -3.59
CA MET A 79 -11.60 -13.04 -4.50
C MET A 79 -10.30 -13.32 -5.29
N PHE A 80 -9.40 -12.34 -5.41
CA PHE A 80 -8.13 -12.48 -6.10
C PHE A 80 -6.95 -12.73 -5.16
N ARG A 81 -7.06 -12.27 -3.91
CA ARG A 81 -6.00 -12.26 -2.90
C ARG A 81 -6.39 -13.12 -1.69
N SER A 82 -5.59 -14.12 -1.37
CA SER A 82 -5.90 -15.07 -0.30
C SER A 82 -4.71 -15.38 0.59
N LEU A 83 -4.93 -15.38 1.92
CA LEU A 83 -3.95 -15.79 2.91
C LEU A 83 -3.73 -17.31 2.85
N GLN A 84 -2.53 -17.72 2.47
CA GLN A 84 -2.15 -19.12 2.35
C GLN A 84 -1.59 -19.68 3.64
N LYS A 85 -0.58 -19.00 4.20
CA LYS A 85 0.13 -19.40 5.40
C LYS A 85 0.14 -18.28 6.42
N PHE A 86 0.16 -18.66 7.66
CA PHE A 86 0.34 -17.75 8.79
C PHE A 86 0.94 -18.48 9.97
N SER A 87 1.85 -17.85 10.65
CA SER A 87 2.32 -18.20 12.00
C SER A 87 2.66 -16.95 12.77
N GLY A 88 2.37 -16.94 14.04
CA GLY A 88 2.73 -15.89 14.96
C GLY A 88 3.43 -16.45 16.20
N GLU A 89 4.23 -15.61 16.83
CA GLU A 89 4.93 -15.90 18.07
C GLU A 89 4.96 -14.67 18.96
N LEU A 90 4.63 -14.85 20.23
CA LEU A 90 4.75 -13.86 21.28
C LEU A 90 5.95 -14.20 22.15
N ILE A 91 6.81 -13.22 22.37
CA ILE A 91 8.08 -13.35 23.08
C ILE A 91 8.09 -12.30 24.20
N ASN A 92 8.43 -12.73 25.42
CA ASN A 92 8.52 -11.85 26.58
C ASN A 92 9.81 -11.00 26.60
N ALA A 93 9.94 -10.15 27.60
CA ALA A 93 11.11 -9.29 27.78
C ALA A 93 12.42 -10.07 27.99
N SER A 94 12.37 -11.31 28.46
CA SER A 94 13.53 -12.20 28.63
C SER A 94 13.95 -12.91 27.32
N GLY A 95 13.19 -12.71 26.22
CA GLY A 95 13.45 -13.38 24.95
C GLY A 95 12.86 -14.79 24.84
N GLU A 96 12.01 -15.20 25.79
CA GLU A 96 11.36 -16.52 25.81
C GLU A 96 10.07 -16.50 25.00
N SER A 97 9.85 -17.55 24.21
CA SER A 97 8.60 -17.77 23.47
C SER A 97 7.47 -18.12 24.45
N VAL A 98 6.53 -17.21 24.64
CA VAL A 98 5.40 -17.35 25.56
C VAL A 98 4.22 -18.05 24.89
N ARG A 99 4.00 -17.76 23.61
CA ARG A 99 2.85 -18.26 22.86
C ARG A 99 3.15 -18.36 21.37
N LYS A 100 2.74 -19.45 20.76
CA LYS A 100 2.64 -19.58 19.30
C LYS A 100 1.21 -19.37 18.86
N ILE A 101 1.03 -18.59 17.78
CA ILE A 101 -0.27 -18.21 17.24
C ILE A 101 -0.43 -18.91 15.89
N LYS A 102 -1.50 -19.68 15.74
CA LYS A 102 -1.78 -20.47 14.53
C LYS A 102 -2.77 -19.73 13.62
N LYS A 103 -2.79 -20.06 12.34
CA LYS A 103 -3.76 -19.52 11.37
C LYS A 103 -5.21 -19.75 11.81
N SER A 104 -5.52 -20.86 12.48
CA SER A 104 -6.85 -21.17 13.00
C SER A 104 -7.33 -20.26 14.13
N GLU A 105 -6.44 -19.46 14.71
CA GLU A 105 -6.76 -18.47 15.74
C GLU A 105 -7.09 -17.10 15.16
N LEU A 106 -6.86 -16.91 13.86
CA LEU A 106 -7.25 -15.68 13.18
C LEU A 106 -8.75 -15.57 13.06
N VAL A 107 -9.28 -14.42 13.40
CA VAL A 107 -10.68 -14.08 13.13
C VAL A 107 -10.81 -13.66 11.68
N LYS A 108 -11.77 -14.23 10.96
CA LYS A 108 -12.16 -13.78 9.62
C LYS A 108 -13.42 -12.94 9.75
N SER A 109 -13.36 -11.71 9.25
CA SER A 109 -14.48 -10.78 9.25
C SER A 109 -14.70 -10.22 7.86
N GLU A 110 -15.94 -9.95 7.49
CA GLU A 110 -16.25 -9.16 6.31
C GLU A 110 -15.79 -7.72 6.54
N TYR A 111 -15.33 -7.08 5.47
CA TYR A 111 -14.77 -5.73 5.55
C TYR A 111 -15.84 -4.70 5.93
N SER A 112 -17.07 -4.89 5.47
CA SER A 112 -18.20 -4.01 5.78
C SER A 112 -19.54 -4.75 5.69
N SER A 113 -20.41 -4.53 6.66
CA SER A 113 -21.79 -5.01 6.63
C SER A 113 -22.72 -4.15 5.74
N SER A 114 -22.27 -2.95 5.33
CA SER A 114 -23.06 -2.00 4.54
C SER A 114 -22.67 -1.94 3.06
N LEU A 115 -21.60 -2.61 2.66
CA LEU A 115 -21.09 -2.65 1.30
C LEU A 115 -21.20 -4.07 0.74
N THR A 116 -21.67 -4.22 -0.48
CA THR A 116 -21.59 -5.48 -1.22
C THR A 116 -20.18 -5.59 -1.81
N THR A 117 -19.27 -6.22 -1.07
CA THR A 117 -17.89 -6.44 -1.45
C THR A 117 -17.50 -7.89 -1.20
N ASP A 118 -16.49 -8.36 -1.91
CA ASP A 118 -15.83 -9.64 -1.66
C ASP A 118 -14.61 -9.51 -0.73
N ASP A 119 -14.33 -8.29 -0.27
CA ASP A 119 -13.26 -8.02 0.66
C ASP A 119 -13.55 -8.61 2.04
N TYR A 120 -12.56 -9.25 2.61
CA TYR A 120 -12.58 -9.74 3.97
C TYR A 120 -11.22 -9.57 4.64
N LEU A 121 -11.23 -9.56 5.97
CA LEU A 121 -10.05 -9.34 6.79
C LEU A 121 -9.78 -10.56 7.65
N TYR A 122 -8.53 -11.03 7.66
CA TYR A 122 -8.02 -11.84 8.76
C TYR A 122 -7.35 -10.92 9.76
N TYR A 123 -7.69 -11.08 11.05
CA TYR A 123 -7.02 -10.33 12.10
C TYR A 123 -6.78 -11.16 13.35
N TYR A 124 -5.82 -10.71 14.14
CA TYR A 124 -5.54 -11.23 15.48
C TYR A 124 -5.19 -10.06 16.38
N GLU A 125 -5.97 -9.88 17.44
CA GLU A 125 -5.72 -8.89 18.48
C GLU A 125 -4.79 -9.46 19.53
N CYS A 126 -3.55 -8.97 19.55
CA CYS A 126 -2.56 -9.39 20.54
C CYS A 126 -2.73 -8.56 21.81
N ASN A 127 -3.11 -9.21 22.90
CA ASN A 127 -3.21 -8.61 24.22
C ASN A 127 -2.24 -9.32 25.17
N TYR A 128 -1.16 -8.63 25.54
CA TYR A 128 -0.20 -9.12 26.53
C TYR A 128 0.04 -8.05 27.60
N PRO A 129 -0.04 -8.40 28.90
CA PRO A 129 -0.13 -7.39 29.97
C PRO A 129 1.21 -6.75 30.37
N SER A 130 2.33 -7.36 29.97
CA SER A 130 3.67 -6.93 30.40
C SER A 130 4.48 -6.32 29.27
N PHE A 131 5.17 -5.23 29.52
CA PHE A 131 6.04 -4.54 28.56
C PHE A 131 7.49 -4.52 29.05
N PRO A 132 8.48 -4.50 28.14
CA PRO A 132 8.32 -4.73 26.71
C PRO A 132 7.99 -6.18 26.37
N PHE A 133 7.41 -6.41 25.21
CA PHE A 133 7.26 -7.73 24.61
C PHE A 133 7.42 -7.66 23.11
N THR A 134 7.70 -8.77 22.45
CA THR A 134 7.88 -8.83 21.00
C THR A 134 6.88 -9.76 20.37
N VAL A 135 6.31 -9.37 19.24
CA VAL A 135 5.54 -10.24 18.37
C VAL A 135 6.30 -10.47 17.07
N LYS A 136 6.24 -11.71 16.58
CA LYS A 136 6.77 -12.09 15.28
C LYS A 136 5.68 -12.75 14.48
N TYR A 137 5.38 -12.20 13.31
CA TYR A 137 4.44 -12.76 12.34
C TYR A 137 5.14 -13.14 11.05
N VAL A 138 4.76 -14.30 10.50
CA VAL A 138 5.20 -14.75 9.17
C VAL A 138 3.96 -15.19 8.42
N TRP A 139 3.73 -14.64 7.23
CA TRP A 139 2.58 -15.01 6.42
C TRP A 139 2.87 -15.00 4.93
N GLU A 140 2.02 -15.69 4.18
CA GLU A 140 2.11 -15.78 2.73
C GLU A 140 0.72 -15.53 2.13
N VAL A 141 0.67 -14.59 1.20
CA VAL A 141 -0.53 -14.26 0.43
C VAL A 141 -0.31 -14.63 -1.03
N LYS A 142 -1.29 -15.25 -1.65
CA LYS A 142 -1.29 -15.52 -3.09
C LYS A 142 -2.27 -14.57 -3.77
N CYS A 143 -1.81 -13.90 -4.83
CA CYS A 143 -2.65 -13.15 -5.75
C CYS A 143 -2.83 -13.94 -7.05
N ASN A 144 -4.07 -14.00 -7.55
CA ASN A 144 -4.42 -14.71 -8.76
C ASN A 144 -5.50 -13.94 -9.55
N ASN A 145 -5.19 -13.52 -10.77
CA ASN A 145 -6.06 -12.72 -11.66
C ASN A 145 -6.42 -11.30 -11.19
N GLY A 146 -5.84 -10.82 -10.09
CA GLY A 146 -6.10 -9.49 -9.53
C GLY A 146 -4.86 -8.60 -9.44
N LEU A 147 -3.84 -8.84 -10.26
CA LEU A 147 -2.55 -8.17 -10.15
C LEU A 147 -2.54 -6.85 -10.93
N ILE A 148 -3.14 -5.81 -10.36
CA ILE A 148 -3.13 -4.44 -10.90
C ILE A 148 -2.06 -3.56 -10.25
N GLY A 149 -1.47 -4.00 -9.16
CA GLY A 149 -0.44 -3.30 -8.42
C GLY A 149 0.24 -4.21 -7.41
N TYR A 150 1.24 -3.69 -6.75
CA TYR A 150 1.99 -4.37 -5.71
C TYR A 150 1.85 -3.65 -4.38
N SER A 151 2.11 -4.35 -3.27
CA SER A 151 2.09 -3.73 -1.94
C SER A 151 3.09 -2.57 -1.85
N THR A 152 2.70 -1.52 -1.15
CA THR A 152 3.56 -0.36 -0.90
C THR A 152 4.55 -0.69 0.20
N PHE A 153 5.83 -0.39 -0.03
CA PHE A 153 6.79 -0.42 1.06
C PHE A 153 6.59 0.76 1.99
N MET A 154 6.25 0.48 3.23
CA MET A 154 6.09 1.44 4.31
C MET A 154 6.85 0.93 5.54
N PRO A 155 8.09 1.40 5.77
CA PRO A 155 8.91 0.88 6.88
C PRO A 155 8.36 1.25 8.26
N GLN A 156 7.62 2.36 8.37
CA GLN A 156 6.92 2.82 9.58
C GLN A 156 5.42 2.83 9.31
N MET A 157 4.64 2.29 10.22
CA MET A 157 3.18 2.15 10.06
C MET A 157 2.39 2.93 11.11
N ASP A 158 3.08 3.58 12.07
CA ASP A 158 2.45 4.35 13.12
C ASP A 158 3.37 5.47 13.61
N PHE A 159 2.77 6.51 14.22
CA PHE A 159 3.51 7.53 14.97
C PHE A 159 4.21 6.93 16.18
N SER A 160 5.31 7.53 16.56
CA SER A 160 6.15 7.04 17.67
C SER A 160 6.59 5.58 17.51
N GLN A 161 6.80 5.16 16.27
CA GLN A 161 7.34 3.85 15.91
C GLN A 161 8.74 4.02 15.31
N GLY A 162 9.75 3.41 15.95
CA GLY A 162 11.10 3.33 15.42
C GLY A 162 11.28 2.13 14.49
N VAL A 163 12.32 2.14 13.64
CA VAL A 163 12.66 1.02 12.75
C VAL A 163 14.14 0.71 12.82
N GLU A 164 14.50 -0.49 13.25
CA GLU A 164 15.88 -0.99 13.13
C GLU A 164 16.17 -1.39 11.70
N LYS A 165 15.30 -2.23 11.11
CA LYS A 165 15.48 -2.74 9.76
C LYS A 165 14.13 -3.05 9.10
N ALA A 166 13.99 -2.61 7.85
CA ALA A 166 12.89 -3.02 6.97
C ALA A 166 13.41 -3.24 5.55
N SER A 167 12.84 -4.19 4.84
CA SER A 167 13.22 -4.48 3.44
C SER A 167 12.01 -4.91 2.63
N TYR A 168 12.07 -4.62 1.34
CA TYR A 168 11.10 -5.03 0.35
C TYR A 168 11.85 -5.50 -0.89
N ARG A 169 11.46 -6.64 -1.43
CA ARG A 169 12.02 -7.18 -2.66
C ARG A 169 10.87 -7.60 -3.58
N ILE A 170 10.92 -7.16 -4.81
CA ILE A 170 10.02 -7.64 -5.86
C ILE A 170 10.82 -8.21 -7.00
N GLU A 171 10.42 -9.38 -7.48
CA GLU A 171 10.99 -10.09 -8.60
C GLU A 171 9.93 -10.33 -9.66
N LEU A 172 10.20 -9.86 -10.87
CA LEU A 172 9.33 -10.01 -12.03
C LEU A 172 10.02 -10.89 -13.08
N PRO A 173 9.29 -11.78 -13.76
CA PRO A 173 9.86 -12.58 -14.85
C PRO A 173 10.36 -11.69 -15.99
N ALA A 174 11.27 -12.24 -16.79
CA ALA A 174 11.82 -11.56 -17.95
C ALA A 174 10.71 -10.99 -18.86
N GLY A 175 10.91 -9.78 -19.36
CA GLY A 175 9.95 -9.08 -20.21
C GLY A 175 8.83 -8.35 -19.47
N GLN A 176 8.67 -8.54 -18.15
CA GLN A 176 7.79 -7.72 -17.32
C GLN A 176 8.59 -6.61 -16.65
N GLN A 177 7.94 -5.47 -16.45
CA GLN A 177 8.56 -4.30 -15.83
C GLN A 177 7.66 -3.72 -14.74
N CYS A 178 8.30 -3.32 -13.66
CA CYS A 178 7.72 -2.56 -12.58
C CYS A 178 8.42 -1.20 -12.46
N ARG A 179 7.66 -0.16 -12.31
CA ARG A 179 8.13 1.19 -11.97
C ARG A 179 7.95 1.41 -10.48
N TYR A 180 8.76 2.29 -9.93
CA TYR A 180 8.60 2.71 -8.53
C TYR A 180 8.61 4.24 -8.40
N ARG A 181 8.04 4.71 -7.31
CA ARG A 181 8.09 6.12 -6.90
C ARG A 181 8.31 6.20 -5.40
N THR A 182 9.29 6.98 -5.00
CA THR A 182 9.58 7.30 -3.59
C THR A 182 8.80 8.52 -3.14
N LEU A 183 8.41 8.54 -1.87
CA LEU A 183 7.79 9.68 -1.22
C LEU A 183 8.33 9.79 0.21
N ASN A 184 8.73 11.01 0.62
CA ASN A 184 9.27 11.33 1.95
C ASN A 184 10.50 10.50 2.33
N THR A 185 11.31 10.07 1.37
CA THR A 185 12.51 9.25 1.60
C THR A 185 13.79 10.07 1.72
N ASP A 186 13.77 11.35 1.30
CA ASP A 186 14.95 12.22 1.26
C ASP A 186 15.52 12.45 2.66
N GLY A 187 16.84 12.37 2.78
CA GLY A 187 17.56 12.50 4.06
C GLY A 187 17.35 11.33 5.03
N LYS A 188 16.64 10.27 4.66
CA LYS A 188 16.45 9.07 5.45
C LYS A 188 17.35 7.94 4.96
N ASN A 189 17.68 7.01 5.84
CA ASN A 189 18.44 5.81 5.48
C ASN A 189 17.54 4.78 4.77
N ILE A 190 17.09 5.16 3.58
CA ILE A 190 16.26 4.35 2.68
C ILE A 190 16.95 4.31 1.33
N GLN A 191 17.13 3.11 0.79
CA GLN A 191 17.82 2.89 -0.49
C GLN A 191 16.95 2.03 -1.39
N VAL A 192 16.91 2.37 -2.68
CA VAL A 192 16.28 1.57 -3.72
C VAL A 192 17.36 1.09 -4.67
N LYS A 193 17.40 -0.20 -4.95
CA LYS A 193 18.33 -0.83 -5.87
C LYS A 193 17.55 -1.61 -6.92
N GLU A 194 17.95 -1.45 -8.17
CA GLU A 194 17.45 -2.24 -9.30
C GLU A 194 18.57 -3.13 -9.84
N SER A 195 18.24 -4.36 -10.17
CA SER A 195 19.15 -5.32 -10.76
C SER A 195 18.42 -6.29 -11.69
N THR A 196 19.19 -7.01 -12.50
CA THR A 196 18.67 -8.05 -13.38
C THR A 196 19.15 -9.41 -12.87
N GLY A 197 18.21 -10.33 -12.71
CA GLY A 197 18.50 -11.72 -12.33
C GLY A 197 19.09 -12.52 -13.49
N PRO A 198 19.59 -13.74 -13.19
CA PRO A 198 20.32 -14.57 -14.18
C PRO A 198 19.48 -14.99 -15.39
N GLU A 199 18.16 -15.02 -15.26
CA GLU A 199 17.24 -15.38 -16.34
C GLU A 199 16.54 -14.14 -16.94
N GLY A 200 17.09 -12.94 -16.69
CA GLY A 200 16.53 -11.69 -17.21
C GLY A 200 15.37 -11.11 -16.37
N GLN A 201 15.17 -11.60 -15.13
CA GLN A 201 14.18 -11.04 -14.21
C GLN A 201 14.55 -9.61 -13.82
N GLN A 202 13.57 -8.72 -13.71
CA GLN A 202 13.75 -7.45 -13.01
C GLN A 202 13.62 -7.68 -11.51
N ILE A 203 14.58 -7.19 -10.76
CA ILE A 203 14.58 -7.24 -9.29
C ILE A 203 14.70 -5.81 -8.76
N LEU A 204 13.70 -5.40 -7.98
CA LEU A 204 13.74 -4.15 -7.22
C LEU A 204 13.85 -4.49 -5.74
N GLU A 205 14.83 -3.89 -5.07
CA GLU A 205 15.07 -4.05 -3.65
C GLU A 205 15.02 -2.69 -2.97
N VAL A 206 14.29 -2.60 -1.86
CA VAL A 206 14.28 -1.43 -1.00
C VAL A 206 14.72 -1.84 0.37
N SER A 207 15.60 -1.06 0.96
CA SER A 207 16.03 -1.24 2.35
C SER A 207 15.87 0.06 3.12
N ALA A 208 15.47 -0.08 4.37
CA ALA A 208 15.42 1.00 5.35
C ALA A 208 16.07 0.53 6.65
N ALA A 209 16.84 1.38 7.30
CA ALA A 209 17.49 1.03 8.56
C ALA A 209 17.61 2.27 9.46
N GLN A 210 17.53 2.03 10.78
CA GLN A 210 17.74 3.04 11.80
C GLN A 210 16.90 4.30 11.59
N LEU A 211 15.58 4.11 11.33
CA LEU A 211 14.67 5.24 11.20
C LEU A 211 14.15 5.67 12.58
N PRO A 212 14.35 6.93 12.96
CA PRO A 212 13.80 7.45 14.21
C PRO A 212 12.27 7.51 14.14
N PRO A 213 11.58 7.47 15.30
CA PRO A 213 10.14 7.62 15.34
C PRO A 213 9.71 9.02 14.85
N ILE A 214 8.63 9.04 14.08
CA ILE A 214 7.94 10.28 13.72
C ILE A 214 6.89 10.54 14.79
N VAL A 215 6.98 11.70 15.45
CA VAL A 215 6.06 12.07 16.53
C VAL A 215 4.89 12.84 15.95
N SER A 216 3.68 12.51 16.39
CA SER A 216 2.48 13.28 16.04
C SER A 216 2.45 14.59 16.80
N GLU A 217 2.17 15.68 16.09
CA GLU A 217 1.99 17.00 16.66
C GLU A 217 0.52 17.46 16.52
N PRO A 218 -0.06 18.11 17.53
CA PRO A 218 -1.39 18.69 17.39
C PRO A 218 -1.44 19.68 16.22
N PHE A 219 -2.41 19.48 15.30
CA PHE A 219 -2.55 20.27 14.07
C PHE A 219 -1.37 20.15 13.08
N GLY A 220 -0.45 19.22 13.29
CA GLY A 220 0.67 18.95 12.40
C GLY A 220 0.22 18.23 11.11
N PRO A 221 1.17 17.97 10.18
CA PRO A 221 0.91 17.26 8.96
C PRO A 221 0.39 15.83 9.20
N SER A 222 -0.38 15.34 8.27
CA SER A 222 -0.97 14.00 8.32
C SER A 222 0.08 12.89 8.16
N PHE A 223 -0.29 11.67 8.55
CA PHE A 223 0.50 10.46 8.27
C PHE A 223 0.92 10.37 6.79
N ALA A 224 -0.01 10.68 5.87
CA ALA A 224 0.25 10.62 4.42
C ALA A 224 1.33 11.59 3.96
N GLU A 225 1.50 12.72 4.64
CA GLU A 225 2.47 13.77 4.30
C GLU A 225 3.86 13.51 4.90
N LEU A 226 3.96 12.77 6.01
CA LEU A 226 5.21 12.62 6.76
C LEU A 226 5.93 11.30 6.51
N PHE A 227 5.17 10.21 6.34
CA PHE A 227 5.75 8.87 6.38
C PHE A 227 6.43 8.49 5.07
N PRO A 228 7.63 7.90 5.14
CA PRO A 228 8.34 7.44 3.97
C PRO A 228 7.64 6.23 3.34
N ARG A 229 7.59 6.22 2.02
CA ARG A 229 7.01 5.10 1.28
C ARG A 229 7.59 4.95 -0.11
N VAL A 230 7.54 3.74 -0.63
CA VAL A 230 7.86 3.43 -2.02
C VAL A 230 6.68 2.69 -2.63
N TYR A 231 6.13 3.27 -3.68
CA TYR A 231 5.06 2.70 -4.48
C TYR A 231 5.63 1.91 -5.64
N PHE A 232 4.96 0.82 -6.00
CA PHE A 232 5.32 -0.04 -7.12
C PHE A 232 4.12 -0.22 -8.04
N ALA A 233 4.36 -0.13 -9.35
CA ALA A 233 3.33 -0.30 -10.36
C ALA A 233 3.86 -1.11 -11.54
N PRO A 234 3.19 -2.20 -11.95
CA PRO A 234 3.54 -2.92 -13.17
C PRO A 234 3.35 -2.01 -14.39
N SER A 235 4.14 -2.19 -15.44
CA SER A 235 3.89 -1.51 -16.71
C SER A 235 2.74 -2.19 -17.47
N ALA A 236 2.71 -3.52 -17.47
CA ALA A 236 1.60 -4.32 -17.98
C ALA A 236 0.99 -5.14 -16.83
N PHE A 237 -0.31 -5.28 -16.81
CA PHE A 237 -1.03 -5.99 -15.75
C PHE A 237 -2.23 -6.77 -16.31
N SER A 238 -2.77 -7.67 -15.49
CA SER A 238 -4.03 -8.35 -15.76
C SER A 238 -4.92 -8.31 -14.53
N PHE A 239 -6.14 -7.81 -14.70
CA PHE A 239 -7.13 -7.75 -13.64
C PHE A 239 -8.43 -8.39 -14.12
N ASP A 240 -8.90 -9.41 -13.42
CA ASP A 240 -10.05 -10.25 -13.80
C ASP A 240 -10.01 -10.68 -15.28
N LYS A 241 -8.88 -11.23 -15.69
CA LYS A 241 -8.60 -11.69 -17.08
C LYS A 241 -8.53 -10.57 -18.14
N LYS A 242 -8.67 -9.31 -17.75
CA LYS A 242 -8.52 -8.14 -18.63
C LYS A 242 -7.11 -7.59 -18.54
N GLN A 243 -6.40 -7.66 -19.65
CA GLN A 243 -5.05 -7.12 -19.75
C GLN A 243 -5.11 -5.60 -19.91
N GLY A 244 -4.17 -4.92 -19.27
CA GLY A 244 -4.01 -3.49 -19.31
C GLY A 244 -2.55 -3.07 -19.34
N ASP A 245 -2.32 -1.82 -19.74
CA ASP A 245 -1.02 -1.17 -19.74
C ASP A 245 -1.14 0.13 -18.94
N MET A 246 -0.32 0.30 -17.91
CA MET A 246 -0.24 1.53 -17.13
C MET A 246 1.14 2.19 -17.24
N SER A 247 1.86 1.94 -18.34
CA SER A 247 3.13 2.60 -18.61
C SER A 247 2.96 4.13 -18.77
N THR A 248 1.79 4.58 -19.19
CA THR A 248 1.38 5.99 -19.25
C THR A 248 -0.05 6.16 -18.73
N TRP A 249 -0.41 7.38 -18.30
CA TRP A 249 -1.77 7.73 -17.90
C TRP A 249 -2.79 7.53 -19.05
N GLN A 250 -2.38 7.79 -20.28
CA GLN A 250 -3.24 7.60 -21.45
C GLN A 250 -3.59 6.13 -21.62
N LYS A 251 -2.63 5.22 -21.62
CA LYS A 251 -2.87 3.79 -21.79
C LYS A 251 -3.71 3.21 -20.64
N TYR A 252 -3.45 3.65 -19.43
CA TYR A 252 -4.31 3.28 -18.29
C TYR A 252 -5.74 3.80 -18.47
N GLY A 253 -5.90 5.05 -18.95
CA GLY A 253 -7.19 5.65 -19.26
C GLY A 253 -7.93 4.88 -20.37
N GLU A 254 -7.23 4.46 -21.43
CA GLU A 254 -7.78 3.61 -22.50
C GLU A 254 -8.29 2.27 -21.95
N TRP A 255 -7.53 1.63 -21.06
CA TRP A 255 -7.98 0.41 -20.39
C TRP A 255 -9.22 0.68 -19.53
N GLN A 256 -9.23 1.73 -18.70
CA GLN A 256 -10.40 2.12 -17.92
C GLN A 256 -11.62 2.38 -18.81
N TYR A 257 -11.44 3.10 -19.92
CA TYR A 257 -12.50 3.36 -20.88
C TYR A 257 -13.05 2.07 -21.52
N SER A 258 -12.17 1.08 -21.76
CA SER A 258 -12.59 -0.23 -22.29
C SER A 258 -13.57 -0.96 -21.37
N LEU A 259 -13.53 -0.69 -20.05
CA LEU A 259 -14.46 -1.26 -19.08
C LEU A 259 -15.87 -0.64 -19.19
N LEU A 260 -15.99 0.54 -19.80
CA LEU A 260 -17.27 1.24 -20.01
C LEU A 260 -17.91 0.86 -21.34
N LYS A 261 -17.13 0.36 -22.31
CA LYS A 261 -17.60 0.11 -23.66
C LYS A 261 -18.78 -0.86 -23.70
N GLY A 262 -19.88 -0.43 -24.33
CA GLY A 262 -21.10 -1.23 -24.49
C GLY A 262 -21.93 -1.36 -23.20
N ARG A 263 -21.63 -0.58 -22.14
CA ARG A 263 -22.38 -0.60 -20.90
C ARG A 263 -23.37 0.55 -20.76
N ASP A 264 -23.41 1.42 -21.76
CA ASP A 264 -24.24 2.61 -21.88
C ASP A 264 -25.44 2.41 -22.84
N LEU A 265 -25.85 1.18 -23.12
CA LEU A 265 -26.99 0.90 -23.97
C LEU A 265 -28.30 0.99 -23.18
N LEU A 266 -29.26 1.73 -23.71
CA LEU A 266 -30.62 1.83 -23.18
C LEU A 266 -31.59 1.06 -24.05
N THR A 267 -32.65 0.52 -23.45
CA THR A 267 -33.77 -0.10 -24.15
C THR A 267 -34.63 0.97 -24.83
N GLU A 268 -35.30 0.65 -25.95
CA GLU A 268 -36.17 1.58 -26.66
C GLU A 268 -37.31 2.12 -25.80
N PRO A 269 -37.99 1.33 -24.94
CA PRO A 269 -38.99 1.88 -24.02
C PRO A 269 -38.46 2.98 -23.10
N PHE A 270 -37.18 2.81 -22.66
CA PHE A 270 -36.57 3.79 -21.77
C PHE A 270 -36.14 5.06 -22.52
N LYS A 271 -35.63 4.95 -23.74
CA LYS A 271 -35.38 6.11 -24.61
C LYS A 271 -36.66 6.93 -24.85
N SER A 272 -37.78 6.26 -25.17
CA SER A 272 -39.07 6.89 -25.30
C SER A 272 -39.49 7.65 -24.02
N LYS A 273 -39.23 7.06 -22.85
CA LYS A 273 -39.51 7.71 -21.56
C LYS A 273 -38.65 8.96 -21.32
N LEU A 274 -37.38 8.94 -21.69
CA LEU A 274 -36.55 10.14 -21.61
C LEU A 274 -37.01 11.25 -22.56
N HIS A 275 -37.43 10.90 -23.76
CA HIS A 275 -38.04 11.88 -24.69
C HIS A 275 -39.31 12.53 -24.12
N GLU A 276 -40.19 11.76 -23.49
CA GLU A 276 -41.37 12.30 -22.80
C GLU A 276 -40.97 13.27 -21.67
N LEU A 277 -40.00 12.87 -20.82
CA LEU A 277 -39.53 13.67 -19.69
C LEU A 277 -38.93 15.01 -20.12
N THR A 278 -38.33 15.05 -21.28
CA THR A 278 -37.62 16.24 -21.79
C THR A 278 -38.35 17.01 -22.84
N ALA A 279 -39.56 16.56 -23.26
CA ALA A 279 -40.35 17.15 -24.37
C ALA A 279 -40.64 18.63 -24.18
N ASN A 280 -40.90 19.07 -22.96
CA ASN A 280 -41.22 20.47 -22.62
C ASN A 280 -40.02 21.28 -22.14
N CYS A 281 -38.80 20.71 -22.15
CA CYS A 281 -37.56 21.39 -21.73
C CYS A 281 -37.03 22.22 -22.90
N THR A 282 -36.83 23.51 -22.66
CA THR A 282 -36.36 24.48 -23.68
C THR A 282 -34.85 24.66 -23.66
N THR A 283 -34.20 24.34 -22.54
CA THR A 283 -32.77 24.46 -22.35
C THR A 283 -32.12 23.11 -21.96
N ASP A 284 -30.86 22.95 -22.27
CA ASP A 284 -30.11 21.75 -21.85
C ASP A 284 -30.06 21.59 -20.30
N ARG A 285 -30.03 22.70 -19.56
CA ARG A 285 -30.08 22.67 -18.08
C ARG A 285 -31.42 22.08 -17.58
N GLU A 286 -32.53 22.42 -18.21
CA GLU A 286 -33.84 21.84 -17.86
C GLU A 286 -33.89 20.35 -18.18
N LYS A 287 -33.33 19.92 -19.34
CA LYS A 287 -33.23 18.50 -19.70
C LYS A 287 -32.42 17.72 -18.70
N VAL A 288 -31.22 18.23 -18.40
CA VAL A 288 -30.29 17.61 -17.39
C VAL A 288 -30.99 17.48 -16.05
N LYS A 289 -31.71 18.56 -15.60
CA LYS A 289 -32.44 18.54 -14.33
C LYS A 289 -33.58 17.51 -14.35
N ALA A 290 -34.36 17.44 -15.41
CA ALA A 290 -35.46 16.49 -15.51
C ALA A 290 -34.98 15.03 -15.46
N VAL A 291 -33.92 14.71 -16.17
CA VAL A 291 -33.30 13.37 -16.16
C VAL A 291 -32.71 13.04 -14.79
N TYR A 292 -32.03 14.00 -14.15
CA TYR A 292 -31.46 13.81 -12.81
C TYR A 292 -32.56 13.59 -11.76
N ASP A 293 -33.60 14.39 -11.76
CA ASP A 293 -34.76 14.26 -10.86
C ASP A 293 -35.46 12.90 -11.03
N TYR A 294 -35.57 12.42 -12.27
CA TYR A 294 -36.10 11.09 -12.56
C TYR A 294 -35.21 10.00 -11.98
N LEU A 295 -33.88 10.07 -12.22
CA LEU A 295 -32.92 9.13 -11.66
C LEU A 295 -32.99 9.10 -10.12
N ALA A 296 -33.01 10.27 -9.48
CA ALA A 296 -33.06 10.39 -8.02
C ALA A 296 -34.33 9.76 -7.42
N LYS A 297 -35.46 9.80 -8.17
CA LYS A 297 -36.73 9.21 -7.73
C LYS A 297 -36.86 7.71 -7.99
N THR A 298 -36.19 7.20 -9.03
CA THR A 298 -36.41 5.84 -9.53
C THR A 298 -35.26 4.89 -9.20
N THR A 299 -34.11 5.41 -8.73
CA THR A 299 -32.95 4.58 -8.41
C THR A 299 -32.55 4.73 -6.97
N ARG A 300 -31.81 3.71 -6.48
CA ARG A 300 -31.16 3.69 -5.17
C ARG A 300 -29.68 3.42 -5.34
N TYR A 301 -28.87 4.11 -4.55
CA TYR A 301 -27.46 3.80 -4.46
C TYR A 301 -27.23 2.52 -3.66
N VAL A 302 -26.57 1.56 -4.28
CA VAL A 302 -26.07 0.34 -3.64
C VAL A 302 -24.62 0.16 -4.07
N SER A 303 -23.69 0.19 -3.13
CA SER A 303 -22.27 -0.06 -3.43
C SER A 303 -22.07 -1.54 -3.81
N ILE A 304 -21.55 -1.76 -5.03
CA ILE A 304 -21.25 -3.11 -5.54
C ILE A 304 -19.79 -3.11 -5.97
N GLN A 305 -18.95 -3.83 -5.22
CA GLN A 305 -17.50 -3.87 -5.43
C GLN A 305 -16.99 -5.31 -5.48
N LEU A 306 -17.71 -6.17 -6.18
CA LEU A 306 -17.32 -7.57 -6.37
C LEU A 306 -16.34 -7.69 -7.54
N GLY A 307 -15.12 -8.12 -7.28
CA GLY A 307 -14.07 -8.30 -8.27
C GLY A 307 -13.88 -7.09 -9.18
N ILE A 308 -13.99 -7.27 -10.50
CA ILE A 308 -13.87 -6.15 -11.45
C ILE A 308 -14.99 -5.12 -11.30
N GLY A 309 -16.09 -5.45 -10.64
CA GLY A 309 -17.20 -4.51 -10.34
C GLY A 309 -16.74 -3.33 -9.49
N GLY A 310 -15.60 -3.41 -8.80
CA GLY A 310 -14.96 -2.26 -8.16
C GLY A 310 -14.52 -1.17 -9.15
N LEU A 311 -14.22 -1.54 -10.41
CA LEU A 311 -13.73 -0.65 -11.47
C LEU A 311 -14.73 -0.53 -12.64
N GLN A 312 -15.45 -1.60 -13.00
CA GLN A 312 -16.38 -1.66 -14.10
C GLN A 312 -17.81 -1.36 -13.62
N PRO A 313 -18.55 -0.40 -14.22
CA PRO A 313 -19.94 -0.17 -13.88
C PRO A 313 -20.83 -1.35 -14.30
N ILE A 314 -21.94 -1.57 -13.60
CA ILE A 314 -23.04 -2.38 -14.11
C ILE A 314 -23.65 -1.68 -15.35
N THR A 315 -24.34 -2.43 -16.20
CA THR A 315 -24.87 -1.86 -17.44
C THR A 315 -26.02 -0.87 -17.14
N ALA A 316 -26.18 0.14 -17.98
CA ALA A 316 -27.29 1.07 -17.90
C ALA A 316 -28.65 0.36 -18.00
N THR A 317 -28.75 -0.69 -18.84
CA THR A 317 -29.92 -1.56 -18.96
C THR A 317 -30.24 -2.25 -17.62
N ASP A 318 -29.24 -2.73 -16.89
CA ASP A 318 -29.46 -3.36 -15.58
C ASP A 318 -29.88 -2.34 -14.53
N VAL A 319 -29.28 -1.13 -14.50
CA VAL A 319 -29.72 -0.05 -13.61
C VAL A 319 -31.18 0.30 -13.89
N CYS A 320 -31.52 0.43 -15.16
CA CYS A 320 -32.92 0.73 -15.59
C CYS A 320 -33.88 -0.38 -15.10
N ARG A 321 -33.53 -1.63 -15.24
CA ARG A 321 -34.35 -2.79 -14.88
C ARG A 321 -34.51 -2.96 -13.37
N THR A 322 -33.43 -2.75 -12.61
CA THR A 322 -33.37 -3.08 -11.18
C THR A 322 -33.63 -1.88 -10.27
N GLY A 323 -33.42 -0.67 -10.76
CA GLY A 323 -33.46 0.55 -9.97
C GLY A 323 -32.28 0.68 -8.99
N PHE A 324 -31.20 -0.07 -9.18
CA PHE A 324 -30.01 -0.03 -8.31
C PHE A 324 -28.74 0.23 -9.10
N GLY A 325 -27.81 0.91 -8.48
CA GLY A 325 -26.45 1.08 -9.00
C GLY A 325 -25.52 1.73 -7.98
N ASP A 326 -24.23 1.47 -8.16
CA ASP A 326 -23.19 2.20 -7.45
C ASP A 326 -22.88 3.53 -8.16
N CYS A 327 -21.90 4.29 -7.65
CA CYS A 327 -21.50 5.57 -8.25
C CYS A 327 -21.20 5.46 -9.75
N LYS A 328 -20.51 4.39 -10.18
CA LYS A 328 -20.15 4.17 -11.58
C LYS A 328 -21.36 3.80 -12.43
N GLY A 329 -22.20 2.89 -11.93
CA GLY A 329 -23.41 2.42 -12.62
C GLY A 329 -24.43 3.54 -12.79
N LEU A 330 -24.73 4.31 -11.73
CA LEU A 330 -25.67 5.43 -11.77
C LEU A 330 -25.14 6.58 -12.65
N SER A 331 -23.84 6.90 -12.58
CA SER A 331 -23.22 7.92 -13.44
C SER A 331 -23.25 7.51 -14.90
N ASN A 332 -22.96 6.23 -15.20
CA ASN A 332 -23.02 5.70 -16.55
C ASN A 332 -24.46 5.71 -17.11
N TYR A 333 -25.44 5.38 -16.26
CA TYR A 333 -26.87 5.40 -16.61
C TYR A 333 -27.39 6.82 -16.86
N TRP A 334 -26.93 7.81 -16.07
CA TRP A 334 -27.34 9.20 -16.21
C TRP A 334 -26.71 9.89 -17.43
N LYS A 335 -25.50 9.50 -17.82
CA LYS A 335 -24.74 10.09 -18.93
C LYS A 335 -25.40 9.91 -20.29
N ILE A 336 -26.22 8.90 -20.46
CA ILE A 336 -26.84 8.48 -21.72
C ILE A 336 -28.05 9.37 -22.05
#